data_328cee643938b0ac221fd70c720c7c36
#
_entry.id   328cee643938b0ac221fd70c720c7c36
#
_cell.length_a   1.000
_cell.length_b   1.000
_cell.length_c   1.000
_cell.angle_alpha   90.00
_cell.angle_beta   90.00
_cell.angle_gamma   90.00
#
_symmetry.space_group_name_H-M   'P 1'
#
loop_
_entity.id
_entity.type
_entity.pdbx_description
1 polymer ?
#
loop_
_entity_poly.entity_id
_entity_poly.type
_entity_poly.pdbx_seq_one_letter_code
_entity_poly.pdbx_strand_id
1 'polypeptide(L)'
;MGDRVALMRAGRIVQTGDALDLYRAPKDILAARTFSDLNELPARVEQGSAATPLGRFLANGLPDGADAIVCVRQRGVRLLGAGQGVPARVLDARFLGDIALVELAVQGLDAPILARVREADVPPQGAEIGVSIDASAVLVFEAENGEPAPSQ
;
A
#
# COMPACT_ATOMS: atom_id res chain seq x y z
N MET A 1 -23.22 -8.03 -9.31
CA MET A 1 -23.58 -6.77 -9.98
C MET A 1 -23.44 -5.62 -9.01
N GLY A 2 -22.57 -4.70 -9.31
CA GLY A 2 -22.31 -3.57 -8.44
C GLY A 2 -23.11 -2.34 -8.84
N ASP A 3 -23.42 -1.51 -7.85
CA ASP A 3 -23.98 -0.20 -8.13
C ASP A 3 -22.88 0.71 -8.67
N ARG A 4 -23.28 1.65 -9.50
CA ARG A 4 -22.31 2.63 -9.98
C ARG A 4 -22.02 3.65 -8.89
N VAL A 5 -20.75 3.99 -8.79
CA VAL A 5 -20.24 4.93 -7.79
C VAL A 5 -19.57 6.08 -8.52
N ALA A 6 -19.77 7.29 -8.01
CA ALA A 6 -19.09 8.47 -8.52
C ALA A 6 -18.17 9.02 -7.44
N LEU A 7 -16.90 9.15 -7.75
CA LEU A 7 -15.95 9.81 -6.87
C LEU A 7 -15.94 11.30 -7.20
N MET A 8 -16.16 12.13 -6.18
CA MET A 8 -16.24 13.57 -6.36
C MET A 8 -15.10 14.27 -5.63
N ARG A 9 -14.63 15.35 -6.24
CA ARG A 9 -13.62 16.22 -5.64
C ARG A 9 -13.99 17.67 -5.97
N ALA A 10 -14.09 18.49 -4.94
CA ALA A 10 -14.45 19.91 -5.09
C ALA A 10 -15.73 20.12 -5.92
N GLY A 11 -16.73 19.27 -5.70
CA GLY A 11 -18.02 19.36 -6.40
C GLY A 11 -18.03 18.81 -7.81
N ARG A 12 -16.92 18.21 -8.28
CA ARG A 12 -16.84 17.63 -9.63
C ARG A 12 -16.64 16.13 -9.55
N ILE A 13 -17.22 15.42 -10.52
CA ILE A 13 -17.02 13.99 -10.66
C ILE A 13 -15.68 13.77 -11.33
N VAL A 14 -14.76 13.05 -10.65
CA VAL A 14 -13.43 12.75 -11.19
C VAL A 14 -13.31 11.33 -11.70
N GLN A 15 -14.16 10.42 -11.21
CA GLN A 15 -14.19 9.04 -11.69
C GLN A 15 -15.57 8.44 -11.40
N THR A 16 -16.10 7.66 -12.35
CA THR A 16 -17.34 6.91 -12.16
C THR A 16 -17.10 5.47 -12.59
N GLY A 17 -17.89 4.55 -12.07
CA GLY A 17 -17.84 3.16 -12.44
C GLY A 17 -18.45 2.29 -11.36
N ASP A 18 -18.37 0.97 -11.56
CA ASP A 18 -18.73 0.03 -10.51
C ASP A 18 -17.71 0.16 -9.35
N ALA A 19 -18.17 -0.08 -8.12
CA ALA A 19 -17.30 0.02 -6.96
C ALA A 19 -16.05 -0.86 -7.11
N LEU A 20 -16.19 -2.05 -7.71
CA LEU A 20 -15.06 -2.93 -7.93
C LEU A 20 -14.04 -2.35 -8.90
N ASP A 21 -14.50 -1.70 -9.98
CA ASP A 21 -13.60 -1.07 -10.95
C ASP A 21 -12.83 0.09 -10.33
N LEU A 22 -13.50 0.90 -9.51
CA LEU A 22 -12.84 2.00 -8.82
C LEU A 22 -11.81 1.51 -7.81
N TYR A 23 -12.08 0.36 -7.19
CA TYR A 23 -11.15 -0.25 -6.26
C TYR A 23 -9.91 -0.80 -6.99
N ARG A 24 -10.12 -1.51 -8.12
CA ARG A 24 -9.03 -2.17 -8.84
C ARG A 24 -8.15 -1.23 -9.64
N ALA A 25 -8.76 -0.23 -10.26
CA ALA A 25 -8.08 0.68 -11.17
C ALA A 25 -8.44 2.12 -10.86
N PRO A 26 -8.06 2.63 -9.68
CA PRO A 26 -8.33 4.02 -9.36
C PRO A 26 -7.56 4.94 -10.30
N LYS A 27 -8.20 6.03 -10.68
CA LYS A 27 -7.65 6.98 -11.64
C LYS A 27 -6.42 7.71 -11.08
N ASP A 28 -6.45 8.03 -9.79
CA ASP A 28 -5.38 8.75 -9.13
C ASP A 28 -5.26 8.32 -7.67
N ILE A 29 -4.27 8.86 -6.98
CA ILE A 29 -4.01 8.49 -5.60
C ILE A 29 -5.17 8.83 -4.67
N LEU A 30 -5.89 9.90 -4.95
CA LEU A 30 -7.03 10.26 -4.12
C LEU A 30 -8.16 9.24 -4.23
N ALA A 31 -8.41 8.74 -5.44
CA ALA A 31 -9.36 7.66 -5.66
C ALA A 31 -8.90 6.39 -4.93
N ALA A 32 -7.61 6.08 -5.02
CA ALA A 32 -7.06 4.91 -4.34
C ALA A 32 -7.24 5.00 -2.83
N ARG A 33 -6.96 6.16 -2.24
CA ARG A 33 -7.12 6.38 -0.81
C ARG A 33 -8.58 6.27 -0.35
N THR A 34 -9.51 6.63 -1.23
CA THR A 34 -10.93 6.59 -0.90
C THR A 34 -11.45 5.17 -0.79
N PHE A 35 -10.99 4.28 -1.67
CA PHE A 35 -11.54 2.92 -1.77
C PHE A 35 -10.67 1.83 -1.18
N SER A 36 -9.49 2.16 -0.69
CA SER A 36 -8.56 1.17 -0.14
C SER A 36 -7.80 1.73 1.04
N ASP A 37 -7.49 0.86 1.98
CA ASP A 37 -6.54 1.18 3.04
C ASP A 37 -5.13 0.91 2.52
N LEU A 38 -4.32 1.94 2.47
CA LEU A 38 -3.02 1.90 1.80
C LEU A 38 -1.88 2.22 2.76
N ASN A 39 -0.76 1.55 2.51
CA ASN A 39 0.54 2.00 2.99
C ASN A 39 1.16 2.78 1.84
N GLU A 40 1.61 4.00 2.09
CA GLU A 40 2.17 4.86 1.06
C GLU A 40 3.66 5.04 1.29
N LEU A 41 4.45 4.69 0.29
CA LEU A 41 5.90 4.72 0.37
C LEU A 41 6.44 5.67 -0.68
N PRO A 42 7.29 6.64 -0.29
CA PRO A 42 7.95 7.47 -1.30
C PRO A 42 8.97 6.65 -2.07
N ALA A 43 9.08 6.93 -3.35
CA ALA A 43 10.03 6.24 -4.21
C ALA A 43 10.40 7.13 -5.38
N ARG A 44 11.46 6.73 -6.08
CA ARG A 44 11.85 7.41 -7.32
C ARG A 44 11.81 6.40 -8.45
N VAL A 45 11.34 6.85 -9.60
CA VAL A 45 11.25 5.99 -10.78
C VAL A 45 12.62 5.90 -11.45
N GLU A 46 13.07 4.67 -11.66
CA GLU A 46 14.29 4.38 -12.39
C GLU A 46 14.05 3.17 -13.29
N GLN A 47 14.33 3.33 -14.59
CA GLN A 47 14.17 2.24 -15.57
C GLN A 47 12.77 1.63 -15.54
N GLY A 48 11.75 2.48 -15.43
CA GLY A 48 10.35 2.04 -15.46
C GLY A 48 9.84 1.40 -14.19
N SER A 49 10.60 1.45 -13.11
CA SER A 49 10.21 0.86 -11.83
C SER A 49 10.45 1.83 -10.68
N ALA A 50 9.63 1.71 -9.65
CA ALA A 50 9.82 2.43 -8.40
C ALA A 50 10.46 1.48 -7.39
N ALA A 51 11.64 1.83 -6.87
CA ALA A 51 12.38 0.98 -5.94
C ALA A 51 12.06 1.38 -4.51
N THR A 52 11.72 0.39 -3.69
CA THR A 52 11.45 0.57 -2.26
C THR A 52 12.19 -0.51 -1.48
N PRO A 53 12.34 -0.35 -0.14
CA PRO A 53 12.86 -1.44 0.68
C PRO A 53 12.04 -2.73 0.62
N LEU A 54 10.77 -2.65 0.20
CA LEU A 54 9.90 -3.82 0.04
C LEU A 54 9.99 -4.45 -1.34
N GLY A 55 10.73 -3.85 -2.28
CA GLY A 55 10.90 -4.37 -3.61
C GLY A 55 10.74 -3.30 -4.68
N ARG A 56 10.85 -3.72 -5.92
CA ARG A 56 10.68 -2.85 -7.08
C ARG A 56 9.34 -3.12 -7.72
N PHE A 57 8.61 -2.06 -8.04
CA PHE A 57 7.27 -2.16 -8.62
C PHE A 57 7.20 -1.37 -9.91
N LEU A 58 6.49 -1.91 -10.89
CA LEU A 58 6.35 -1.25 -12.19
C LEU A 58 5.69 0.12 -12.03
N ALA A 59 6.29 1.12 -12.66
CA ALA A 59 5.83 2.50 -12.64
C ALA A 59 5.42 2.90 -14.05
N ASN A 60 4.38 2.25 -14.56
CA ASN A 60 3.93 2.43 -15.94
C ASN A 60 3.56 3.89 -16.23
N GLY A 61 4.12 4.41 -17.30
CA GLY A 61 3.80 5.77 -17.75
C GLY A 61 4.51 6.88 -17.02
N LEU A 62 5.35 6.58 -16.03
CA LEU A 62 6.09 7.60 -15.30
C LEU A 62 7.50 7.74 -15.86
N PRO A 63 8.01 8.98 -16.01
CA PRO A 63 9.35 9.19 -16.52
C PRO A 63 10.43 8.84 -15.48
N ASP A 64 11.59 8.45 -15.96
CA ASP A 64 12.74 8.21 -15.09
C ASP A 64 13.09 9.48 -14.31
N GLY A 65 13.42 9.31 -13.04
CA GLY A 65 13.74 10.42 -12.17
C GLY A 65 12.52 11.07 -11.50
N ALA A 66 11.31 10.68 -11.90
CA ALA A 66 10.11 11.22 -11.26
C ALA A 66 9.97 10.71 -9.83
N ASP A 67 9.47 11.57 -8.95
CA ASP A 67 9.08 11.15 -7.63
C ASP A 67 7.74 10.43 -7.71
N ALA A 68 7.64 9.31 -7.03
CA ALA A 68 6.45 8.47 -7.05
C ALA A 68 6.03 8.09 -5.64
N ILE A 69 4.77 7.68 -5.51
CA ILE A 69 4.24 7.10 -4.28
C ILE A 69 3.82 5.67 -4.62
N VAL A 70 4.44 4.72 -3.94
CA VAL A 70 4.09 3.32 -4.05
C VAL A 70 3.03 3.03 -2.99
N CYS A 71 1.84 2.67 -3.42
CA CYS A 71 0.71 2.41 -2.54
C CYS A 71 0.52 0.90 -2.42
N VAL A 72 0.74 0.36 -1.24
CA VAL A 72 0.58 -1.06 -0.98
C VAL A 72 -0.68 -1.25 -0.17
N ARG A 73 -1.65 -1.97 -0.72
CA ARG A 73 -2.87 -2.29 0.04
C ARG A 73 -2.50 -3.13 1.26
N GLN A 74 -3.13 -2.84 2.39
CA GLN A 74 -2.81 -3.54 3.64
C GLN A 74 -2.97 -5.05 3.52
N ARG A 75 -3.93 -5.52 2.75
CA ARG A 75 -4.14 -6.95 2.51
C ARG A 75 -3.06 -7.60 1.65
N GLY A 76 -2.28 -6.80 0.95
CA GLY A 76 -1.18 -7.28 0.10
C GLY A 76 0.14 -7.46 0.82
N VAL A 77 0.20 -7.08 2.08
CA VAL A 77 1.38 -7.30 2.92
C VAL A 77 1.29 -8.72 3.49
N ARG A 78 2.21 -9.58 3.10
CA ARG A 78 2.22 -10.98 3.54
C ARG A 78 3.25 -11.19 4.62
N LEU A 79 2.85 -11.86 5.70
CA LEU A 79 3.73 -12.17 6.80
C LEU A 79 4.35 -13.53 6.59
N LEU A 80 5.68 -13.59 6.68
CA LEU A 80 6.47 -14.80 6.46
C LEU A 80 7.26 -15.13 7.71
N GLY A 81 7.85 -16.31 7.73
CA GLY A 81 8.74 -16.69 8.81
C GLY A 81 10.02 -15.84 8.82
N ALA A 82 10.69 -15.82 9.96
CA ALA A 82 11.96 -15.13 10.09
C ALA A 82 12.97 -15.70 9.10
N GLY A 83 13.74 -14.81 8.48
CA GLY A 83 14.70 -15.18 7.45
C GLY A 83 14.15 -15.27 6.05
N GLN A 84 12.84 -15.08 5.87
CA GLN A 84 12.19 -15.04 4.56
C GLN A 84 11.77 -13.62 4.23
N GLY A 85 11.92 -13.23 2.97
CA GLY A 85 11.51 -11.90 2.54
C GLY A 85 12.31 -10.79 3.20
N VAL A 86 11.66 -9.64 3.42
CA VAL A 86 12.29 -8.48 4.04
C VAL A 86 12.12 -8.56 5.56
N PRO A 87 13.19 -8.40 6.33
CA PRO A 87 13.08 -8.49 7.80
C PRO A 87 12.16 -7.42 8.38
N ALA A 88 11.34 -7.82 9.33
CA ALA A 88 10.41 -6.93 10.00
C ALA A 88 10.19 -7.37 11.44
N ARG A 89 9.69 -6.45 12.27
CA ARG A 89 9.32 -6.74 13.64
C ARG A 89 7.89 -6.35 13.89
N VAL A 90 7.15 -7.18 14.60
CA VAL A 90 5.76 -6.91 14.97
C VAL A 90 5.74 -5.90 16.13
N LEU A 91 5.19 -4.72 15.88
CA LEU A 91 5.09 -3.68 16.90
C LEU A 91 3.81 -3.81 17.72
N ASP A 92 2.71 -4.05 17.04
CA ASP A 92 1.40 -4.10 17.68
C ASP A 92 0.41 -4.81 16.76
N ALA A 93 -0.73 -5.21 17.33
CA ALA A 93 -1.81 -5.78 16.56
C ALA A 93 -3.14 -5.28 17.10
N ARG A 94 -4.04 -4.89 16.21
CA ARG A 94 -5.37 -4.42 16.54
C ARG A 94 -6.39 -5.38 15.96
N PHE A 95 -7.17 -6.00 16.84
CA PHE A 95 -8.16 -7.00 16.43
C PHE A 95 -9.48 -6.35 16.06
N LEU A 96 -10.00 -6.69 14.90
CA LEU A 96 -11.23 -6.14 14.34
C LEU A 96 -12.20 -7.26 13.98
N GLY A 97 -12.39 -8.21 14.88
CA GLY A 97 -13.22 -9.38 14.63
C GLY A 97 -12.41 -10.51 14.01
N ASP A 98 -12.77 -10.93 12.80
CA ASP A 98 -12.07 -12.04 12.12
C ASP A 98 -10.70 -11.65 11.59
N ILE A 99 -10.44 -10.37 11.49
CA ILE A 99 -9.20 -9.84 10.95
C ILE A 99 -8.48 -9.01 12.00
N ALA A 100 -7.21 -8.75 11.73
CA ALA A 100 -6.41 -7.86 12.56
C ALA A 100 -5.54 -6.99 11.68
N LEU A 101 -5.23 -5.79 12.16
CA LEU A 101 -4.23 -4.92 11.57
C LEU A 101 -2.96 -5.08 12.39
N VAL A 102 -1.89 -5.51 11.74
CA VAL A 102 -0.60 -5.72 12.38
C VAL A 102 0.34 -4.59 11.96
N GLU A 103 0.86 -3.87 12.96
CA GLU A 103 1.82 -2.80 12.72
C GLU A 103 3.21 -3.39 12.69
N LEU A 104 3.95 -3.09 11.63
CA LEU A 104 5.25 -3.69 11.37
C LEU A 104 6.32 -2.62 11.18
N ALA A 105 7.44 -2.79 11.87
CA ALA A 105 8.65 -2.03 11.57
C ALA A 105 9.45 -2.85 10.57
N VAL A 106 9.56 -2.36 9.34
CA VAL A 106 10.24 -3.07 8.25
C VAL A 106 11.62 -2.48 8.04
N GLN A 107 12.61 -3.35 7.88
CA GLN A 107 13.99 -2.92 7.64
C GLN A 107 14.05 -2.02 6.41
N GLY A 108 14.64 -0.84 6.57
CA GLY A 108 14.80 0.12 5.48
C GLY A 108 13.68 1.14 5.38
N LEU A 109 12.55 0.96 6.06
CA LEU A 109 11.46 1.93 6.07
C LEU A 109 11.55 2.83 7.29
N ASP A 110 11.31 4.13 7.08
CA ASP A 110 11.36 5.12 8.17
C ASP A 110 10.12 5.09 9.06
N ALA A 111 9.01 4.63 8.53
CA ALA A 111 7.74 4.57 9.25
C ALA A 111 7.16 3.16 9.20
N PRO A 112 6.39 2.77 10.23
CA PRO A 112 5.74 1.46 10.22
C PRO A 112 4.71 1.33 9.10
N ILE A 113 4.45 0.09 8.69
CA ILE A 113 3.36 -0.22 7.77
C ILE A 113 2.35 -1.11 8.47
N LEU A 114 1.16 -1.21 7.88
CA LEU A 114 0.08 -2.03 8.39
C LEU A 114 -0.18 -3.20 7.44
N ALA A 115 -0.34 -4.38 8.02
CA ALA A 115 -0.77 -5.58 7.31
C ALA A 115 -2.14 -5.99 7.80
N ARG A 116 -3.03 -6.32 6.88
CA ARG A 116 -4.37 -6.81 7.21
C ARG A 116 -4.37 -8.33 7.05
N VAL A 117 -4.49 -9.04 8.16
CA VAL A 117 -4.39 -10.50 8.17
C VAL A 117 -5.56 -11.09 8.94
N ARG A 118 -5.74 -12.41 8.80
CA ARG A 118 -6.73 -13.10 9.62
C ARG A 118 -6.25 -13.14 11.07
N GLU A 119 -7.20 -13.11 11.99
CA GLU A 119 -6.90 -13.16 13.42
C GLU A 119 -5.96 -14.32 13.76
N ALA A 120 -6.19 -15.49 13.17
CA ALA A 120 -5.41 -16.69 13.47
C ALA A 120 -3.94 -16.58 13.03
N ASP A 121 -3.62 -15.65 12.13
CA ASP A 121 -2.29 -15.52 11.56
C ASP A 121 -1.45 -14.42 12.22
N VAL A 122 -1.96 -13.79 13.28
CA VAL A 122 -1.26 -12.70 13.96
C VAL A 122 -0.07 -13.22 14.74
N PRO A 123 1.16 -12.74 14.44
CA PRO A 123 2.33 -13.15 15.22
C PRO A 123 2.34 -12.46 16.59
N PRO A 124 3.12 -12.97 17.55
CA PRO A 124 3.27 -12.29 18.83
C PRO A 124 3.93 -10.93 18.71
N GLN A 125 3.57 -10.03 19.61
CA GLN A 125 4.21 -8.71 19.69
C GLN A 125 5.71 -8.89 19.93
N GLY A 126 6.51 -8.12 19.21
CA GLY A 126 7.96 -8.19 19.30
C GLY A 126 8.60 -9.29 18.47
N ALA A 127 7.80 -10.14 17.83
CA ALA A 127 8.34 -11.22 16.99
C ALA A 127 9.11 -10.67 15.79
N GLU A 128 10.19 -11.34 15.43
CA GLU A 128 10.90 -11.05 14.19
C GLU A 128 10.36 -11.97 13.11
N ILE A 129 9.93 -11.35 12.01
CA ILE A 129 9.30 -12.05 10.89
C ILE A 129 9.87 -11.54 9.57
N GLY A 130 9.44 -12.13 8.49
CA GLY A 130 9.68 -11.60 7.16
C GLY A 130 8.42 -11.05 6.55
N VAL A 131 8.57 -10.20 5.54
CA VAL A 131 7.46 -9.59 4.83
C VAL A 131 7.70 -9.70 3.34
N SER A 132 6.65 -10.02 2.61
CA SER A 132 6.65 -9.90 1.16
C SER A 132 5.39 -9.15 0.72
N ILE A 133 5.44 -8.65 -0.50
CA ILE A 133 4.34 -7.85 -1.05
C ILE A 133 3.75 -8.57 -2.24
N ASP A 134 2.43 -8.69 -2.25
CA ASP A 134 1.70 -9.15 -3.41
C ASP A 134 1.66 -8.01 -4.43
N ALA A 135 2.37 -8.17 -5.54
CA ALA A 135 2.47 -7.12 -6.55
C ALA A 135 1.11 -6.71 -7.12
N SER A 136 0.13 -7.61 -7.13
CA SER A 136 -1.22 -7.29 -7.60
C SER A 136 -1.96 -6.32 -6.68
N ALA A 137 -1.46 -6.12 -5.47
CA ALA A 137 -2.05 -5.20 -4.48
C ALA A 137 -1.29 -3.88 -4.40
N VAL A 138 -0.43 -3.59 -5.39
CA VAL A 138 0.39 -2.38 -5.41
C VAL A 138 -0.06 -1.46 -6.53
N LEU A 139 -0.17 -0.17 -6.21
CA LEU A 139 -0.42 0.89 -7.16
C LEU A 139 0.70 1.90 -7.07
N VAL A 140 1.15 2.42 -8.21
CA VAL A 140 2.21 3.43 -8.23
C VAL A 140 1.68 4.68 -8.91
N PHE A 141 1.79 5.81 -8.23
CA PHE A 141 1.35 7.11 -8.74
C PHE A 141 2.51 8.09 -8.74
N GLU A 142 2.47 9.04 -9.65
CA GLU A 142 3.41 10.15 -9.62
C GLU A 142 3.10 11.04 -8.42
N ALA A 143 4.13 11.41 -7.66
CA ALA A 143 3.97 12.35 -6.57
C ALA A 143 3.71 13.74 -7.15
N GLU A 144 2.68 14.42 -6.66
CA GLU A 144 2.40 15.78 -7.09
C GLU A 144 3.44 16.74 -6.52
N ASN A 145 3.81 17.74 -7.33
CA ASN A 145 4.78 18.74 -6.90
C ASN A 145 4.24 19.49 -5.67
N GLY A 146 5.03 19.51 -4.62
CA GLY A 146 4.64 20.18 -3.39
C GLY A 146 3.84 19.35 -2.41
N GLU A 147 3.49 18.11 -2.75
CA GLU A 147 2.86 17.18 -1.83
C GLU A 147 3.90 16.20 -1.31
N PRO A 148 4.31 16.32 -0.05
CA PRO A 148 5.17 15.30 0.54
C PRO A 148 4.38 13.99 0.72
N ALA A 149 5.07 12.87 0.73
CA ALA A 149 4.44 11.61 1.07
C ALA A 149 3.82 11.74 2.47
N PRO A 150 2.58 11.26 2.67
CA PRO A 150 1.96 11.33 3.99
C PRO A 150 2.79 10.56 5.01
N SER A 151 2.93 11.15 6.19
CA SER A 151 3.56 10.44 7.30
C SER A 151 2.58 9.41 7.86
N GLN A 152 3.07 8.27 8.17
CA GLN A 152 2.27 7.19 8.73
C GLN A 152 2.05 7.38 10.23
#